data_1659eb594c0fc25b74d759831d090a4f
#
_entry.id   1659eb594c0fc25b74d759831d090a4f
#
_cell.length_a   1.000
_cell.length_b   1.000
_cell.length_c   1.000
_cell.angle_alpha   90.00
_cell.angle_beta   90.00
_cell.angle_gamma   90.00
#
_symmetry.space_group_name_H-M   'P 1'
#
loop_
_entity.id
_entity.type
_entity.pdbx_description
1 polymer ?
#
loop_
_entity_poly.entity_id
_entity_poly.type
_entity_poly.pdbx_seq_one_letter_code
_entity_poly.pdbx_strand_id
1 'polypeptide(L)'
;MQPFNVILLQSDSRVAQSLVSALANNFGSVHQVQSLGELRTSIAKHRAGVAILDMETASMSDVEHLSREFPTACIVCTHRLADEDMWTAAVNAGAADVCPPSDTRCIVRTALRNASMTQSAAA
;
A
#
# COMPACT_ATOMS: atom_id res chain seq x y z
N MET A 1 12.51 -6.01 -16.34
CA MET A 1 11.51 -5.60 -15.37
C MET A 1 12.16 -5.32 -14.01
N GLN A 2 11.92 -4.16 -13.46
CA GLN A 2 12.48 -3.84 -12.14
C GLN A 2 11.51 -4.28 -11.06
N PRO A 3 11.98 -5.03 -10.07
CA PRO A 3 11.15 -5.38 -8.94
C PRO A 3 10.92 -4.15 -8.05
N PHE A 4 9.69 -3.98 -7.61
CA PHE A 4 9.36 -2.91 -6.66
C PHE A 4 9.51 -3.41 -5.24
N ASN A 5 9.88 -2.52 -4.35
CA ASN A 5 9.84 -2.78 -2.92
C ASN A 5 8.46 -2.41 -2.40
N VAL A 6 7.92 -3.23 -1.53
CA VAL A 6 6.60 -3.04 -0.92
C VAL A 6 6.76 -2.89 0.58
N ILE A 7 6.13 -1.86 1.15
CA ILE A 7 6.07 -1.70 2.60
C ILE A 7 4.64 -1.99 3.03
N LEU A 8 4.48 -2.85 4.02
CA LEU A 8 3.19 -3.31 4.49
C LEU A 8 2.97 -2.94 5.96
N LEU A 9 1.92 -2.18 6.22
CA LEU A 9 1.42 -1.92 7.56
C LEU A 9 0.09 -2.65 7.73
N GLN A 10 0.07 -3.70 8.55
CA GLN A 10 -1.12 -4.49 8.82
C GLN A 10 -1.11 -4.93 10.28
N SER A 11 -2.18 -4.60 11.01
CA SER A 11 -2.27 -4.88 12.44
C SER A 11 -2.53 -6.37 12.75
N ASP A 12 -3.20 -7.07 11.86
CA ASP A 12 -3.48 -8.50 12.05
C ASP A 12 -2.33 -9.35 11.50
N SER A 13 -1.64 -10.08 12.37
CA SER A 13 -0.45 -10.83 11.99
C SER A 13 -0.74 -11.96 10.99
N ARG A 14 -1.92 -12.58 11.06
CA ARG A 14 -2.30 -13.64 10.10
C ARG A 14 -2.51 -13.06 8.72
N VAL A 15 -3.21 -11.95 8.66
CA VAL A 15 -3.44 -11.23 7.40
C VAL A 15 -2.12 -10.75 6.83
N ALA A 16 -1.25 -10.21 7.69
CA ALA A 16 0.07 -9.73 7.27
C ALA A 16 0.89 -10.87 6.64
N GLN A 17 0.91 -12.05 7.26
CA GLN A 17 1.63 -13.20 6.72
C GLN A 17 1.09 -13.64 5.36
N SER A 18 -0.23 -13.69 5.20
CA SER A 18 -0.84 -14.01 3.92
C SER A 18 -0.47 -13.01 2.84
N LEU A 19 -0.50 -11.72 3.18
CA LEU A 19 -0.15 -10.66 2.25
C LEU A 19 1.33 -10.69 1.87
N VAL A 20 2.21 -10.91 2.84
CA VAL A 20 3.65 -11.01 2.57
C VAL A 20 3.92 -12.15 1.59
N SER A 21 3.30 -13.31 1.80
CA SER A 21 3.47 -14.46 0.90
C SER A 21 2.98 -14.15 -0.51
N ALA A 22 1.81 -13.55 -0.64
CA ALA A 22 1.23 -13.22 -1.94
C ALA A 22 2.06 -12.15 -2.67
N LEU A 23 2.50 -11.13 -1.94
CA LEU A 23 3.26 -10.03 -2.50
C LEU A 23 4.67 -10.44 -2.89
N ALA A 24 5.29 -11.32 -2.12
CA ALA A 24 6.66 -11.78 -2.39
C ALA A 24 6.78 -12.50 -3.73
N ASN A 25 5.68 -13.08 -4.23
CA ASN A 25 5.67 -13.74 -5.53
C ASN A 25 5.66 -12.76 -6.69
N ASN A 26 5.33 -11.49 -6.44
CA ASN A 26 5.12 -10.49 -7.49
C ASN A 26 6.04 -9.28 -7.40
N PHE A 27 6.73 -9.11 -6.27
CA PHE A 27 7.57 -7.94 -6.03
C PHE A 27 8.96 -8.35 -5.56
N GLY A 28 9.91 -7.42 -5.65
CA GLY A 28 11.30 -7.68 -5.31
C GLY A 28 11.52 -7.95 -3.83
N SER A 29 10.89 -7.17 -2.99
CA SER A 29 10.95 -7.39 -1.54
C SER A 29 9.72 -6.80 -0.87
N VAL A 30 9.35 -7.40 0.27
CA VAL A 30 8.21 -6.96 1.07
C VAL A 30 8.69 -6.76 2.50
N HIS A 31 8.49 -5.56 3.02
CA HIS A 31 8.90 -5.21 4.38
C HIS A 31 7.67 -4.92 5.22
N GLN A 32 7.47 -5.71 6.25
CA GLN A 32 6.38 -5.51 7.19
C GLN A 32 6.82 -4.55 8.29
N VAL A 33 6.00 -3.54 8.58
CA VAL A 33 6.27 -2.55 9.62
C VAL A 33 5.14 -2.55 10.65
N GLN A 34 5.40 -1.96 11.81
CA GLN A 34 4.48 -2.00 12.95
C GLN A 34 3.80 -0.67 13.24
N SER A 35 4.25 0.40 12.62
CA SER A 35 3.71 1.74 12.87
C SER A 35 3.80 2.62 11.64
N LEU A 36 3.05 3.72 11.65
CA LEU A 36 3.13 4.73 10.59
C LEU A 36 4.50 5.36 10.48
N GLY A 37 5.15 5.59 11.62
CA GLY A 37 6.51 6.13 11.63
C GLY A 37 7.48 5.21 10.91
N GLU A 38 7.41 3.91 11.19
CA GLU A 38 8.22 2.92 10.49
C GLU A 38 7.88 2.84 9.01
N LEU A 39 6.59 2.97 8.68
CA LEU A 39 6.12 2.94 7.28
C LEU A 39 6.80 4.05 6.48
N ARG A 40 6.73 5.27 6.99
CA ARG A 40 7.33 6.44 6.33
C ARG A 40 8.85 6.29 6.18
N THR A 41 9.51 5.90 7.25
CA THR A 41 10.96 5.68 7.23
C THR A 41 11.34 4.61 6.22
N SER A 42 10.58 3.51 6.18
CA SER A 42 10.86 2.38 5.28
C SER A 42 10.59 2.73 3.82
N ILE A 43 9.54 3.51 3.53
CA ILE A 43 9.29 3.96 2.16
C ILE A 43 10.47 4.77 1.65
N ALA A 44 10.96 5.71 2.45
CA ALA A 44 12.11 6.54 2.09
C ALA A 44 13.39 5.72 1.94
N LYS A 45 13.65 4.84 2.91
CA LYS A 45 14.88 4.04 2.96
C LYS A 45 15.00 3.09 1.78
N HIS A 46 13.90 2.40 1.46
CA HIS A 46 13.89 1.39 0.40
C HIS A 46 13.43 1.91 -0.94
N ARG A 47 13.06 3.19 -1.03
CA ARG A 47 12.49 3.80 -2.22
C ARG A 47 11.33 2.96 -2.74
N ALA A 48 10.41 2.64 -1.84
CA ALA A 48 9.33 1.71 -2.13
C ALA A 48 8.39 2.25 -3.19
N GLY A 49 8.02 1.40 -4.14
CA GLY A 49 7.04 1.74 -5.15
C GLY A 49 5.61 1.52 -4.70
N VAL A 50 5.41 0.75 -3.62
CA VAL A 50 4.08 0.40 -3.11
C VAL A 50 4.08 0.48 -1.59
N ALA A 51 3.03 1.09 -1.03
CA ALA A 51 2.77 1.08 0.40
C ALA A 51 1.36 0.54 0.62
N ILE A 52 1.23 -0.49 1.43
CA ILE A 52 -0.07 -1.07 1.78
C ILE A 52 -0.40 -0.65 3.19
N LEU A 53 -1.52 0.02 3.36
CA LEU A 53 -1.88 0.74 4.57
C LEU A 53 -3.19 0.23 5.15
N ASP A 54 -3.11 -0.29 6.36
CA ASP A 54 -4.28 -0.75 7.12
C ASP A 54 -5.07 0.44 7.66
N MET A 55 -6.25 0.67 7.13
CA MET A 55 -7.11 1.79 7.53
C MET A 55 -7.77 1.59 8.89
N GLU A 56 -7.60 0.44 9.51
CA GLU A 56 -8.00 0.24 10.89
C GLU A 56 -6.93 0.79 11.85
N THR A 57 -5.74 1.06 11.35
CA THR A 57 -4.63 1.65 12.12
C THR A 57 -4.38 3.11 11.73
N ALA A 58 -4.56 3.43 10.45
CA ALA A 58 -4.28 4.75 9.88
C ALA A 58 -5.57 5.50 9.57
N SER A 59 -5.46 6.82 9.36
CA SER A 59 -6.58 7.68 8.99
C SER A 59 -6.45 8.17 7.56
N MET A 60 -7.51 8.79 7.03
CA MET A 60 -7.47 9.43 5.71
C MET A 60 -6.45 10.57 5.67
N SER A 61 -6.26 11.27 6.78
CA SER A 61 -5.23 12.29 6.90
C SER A 61 -3.84 11.70 6.69
N ASP A 62 -3.60 10.51 7.22
CA ASP A 62 -2.33 9.80 7.02
C ASP A 62 -2.11 9.44 5.56
N VAL A 63 -3.16 8.99 4.86
CA VAL A 63 -3.10 8.70 3.42
C VAL A 63 -2.70 9.96 2.65
N GLU A 64 -3.34 11.07 2.96
CA GLU A 64 -3.06 12.34 2.29
C GLU A 64 -1.62 12.79 2.50
N HIS A 65 -1.12 12.70 3.73
CA HIS A 65 0.26 13.06 4.03
C HIS A 65 1.26 12.18 3.29
N LEU A 66 1.02 10.85 3.27
CA LEU A 66 1.88 9.91 2.56
C LEU A 66 1.88 10.17 1.07
N SER A 67 0.72 10.46 0.50
CA SER A 67 0.58 10.75 -0.92
C SER A 67 1.37 11.99 -1.32
N ARG A 68 1.38 13.02 -0.49
CA ARG A 68 2.14 14.23 -0.72
C ARG A 68 3.63 14.04 -0.53
N GLU A 69 4.00 13.28 0.48
CA GLU A 69 5.41 13.04 0.82
C GLU A 69 6.08 12.11 -0.19
N PHE A 70 5.34 11.11 -0.67
CA PHE A 70 5.86 10.10 -1.59
C PHE A 70 4.99 10.00 -2.85
N PRO A 71 5.04 11.01 -3.73
CA PRO A 71 4.13 11.07 -4.88
C PRO A 71 4.34 9.96 -5.91
N THR A 72 5.49 9.29 -5.89
CA THR A 72 5.75 8.17 -6.80
C THR A 72 5.40 6.80 -6.21
N ALA A 73 5.01 6.76 -4.94
CA ALA A 73 4.59 5.50 -4.31
C ALA A 73 3.10 5.26 -4.53
N CYS A 74 2.76 4.05 -4.89
CA CYS A 74 1.36 3.62 -4.99
C CYS A 74 0.86 3.25 -3.61
N ILE A 75 -0.18 3.90 -3.12
CA ILE A 75 -0.78 3.63 -1.82
C ILE A 75 -2.03 2.78 -2.01
N VAL A 76 -2.02 1.59 -1.43
CA VAL A 76 -3.18 0.70 -1.42
C VAL A 76 -3.67 0.60 0.02
N CYS A 77 -4.93 0.96 0.23
CA CYS A 77 -5.54 0.90 1.57
C CYS A 77 -6.27 -0.42 1.74
N THR A 78 -6.28 -0.95 2.97
CA THR A 78 -7.05 -2.14 3.30
C THR A 78 -8.01 -1.85 4.45
N HIS A 79 -9.21 -2.39 4.37
CA HIS A 79 -10.20 -2.29 5.44
C HIS A 79 -11.23 -3.40 5.29
N ARG A 80 -11.64 -4.01 6.41
CA ARG A 80 -12.61 -5.11 6.38
C ARG A 80 -13.98 -4.67 5.86
N LEU A 81 -14.34 -3.42 6.09
CA LEU A 81 -15.63 -2.85 5.69
C LEU A 81 -15.45 -1.82 4.58
N ALA A 82 -14.60 -2.13 3.62
CA ALA A 82 -14.33 -1.25 2.48
C ALA A 82 -15.62 -0.98 1.71
N ASP A 83 -16.26 0.16 1.95
CA ASP A 83 -17.47 0.58 1.27
C ASP A 83 -17.17 1.71 0.28
N GLU A 84 -18.20 2.13 -0.44
CA GLU A 84 -18.07 3.16 -1.47
C GLU A 84 -17.62 4.50 -0.91
N ASP A 85 -18.11 4.88 0.28
CA ASP A 85 -17.72 6.13 0.91
C ASP A 85 -16.26 6.13 1.31
N MET A 86 -15.79 5.03 1.86
CA MET A 86 -14.39 4.87 2.21
C MET A 86 -13.51 4.88 0.96
N TRP A 87 -13.93 4.19 -0.10
CA TRP A 87 -13.22 4.17 -1.36
C TRP A 87 -13.06 5.58 -1.93
N THR A 88 -14.16 6.33 -1.96
CA THR A 88 -14.16 7.72 -2.46
C THR A 88 -13.20 8.59 -1.65
N ALA A 89 -13.27 8.51 -0.33
CA ALA A 89 -12.41 9.30 0.56
C ALA A 89 -10.93 8.94 0.37
N ALA A 90 -10.62 7.65 0.27
CA ALA A 90 -9.24 7.19 0.12
C ALA A 90 -8.65 7.62 -1.22
N VAL A 91 -9.40 7.47 -2.31
CA VAL A 91 -8.95 7.87 -3.64
C VAL A 91 -8.74 9.38 -3.69
N ASN A 92 -9.63 10.16 -3.09
CA ASN A 92 -9.48 11.61 -3.01
C ASN A 92 -8.26 12.01 -2.18
N ALA A 93 -7.88 11.19 -1.22
CA ALA A 93 -6.68 11.44 -0.40
C ALA A 93 -5.38 11.02 -1.11
N GLY A 94 -5.48 10.30 -2.21
CA GLY A 94 -4.33 9.90 -3.02
C GLY A 94 -4.06 8.40 -3.11
N ALA A 95 -4.93 7.57 -2.52
CA ALA A 95 -4.78 6.12 -2.62
C ALA A 95 -5.22 5.61 -3.98
N ALA A 96 -4.62 4.52 -4.42
CA ALA A 96 -4.99 3.87 -5.68
C ALA A 96 -6.31 3.11 -5.54
N ASP A 97 -6.52 2.48 -4.38
CA ASP A 97 -7.72 1.69 -4.14
C ASP A 97 -7.85 1.36 -2.66
N VAL A 98 -9.02 0.83 -2.29
CA VAL A 98 -9.26 0.25 -0.98
C VAL A 98 -9.76 -1.18 -1.19
N CYS A 99 -9.06 -2.14 -0.63
CA CYS A 99 -9.39 -3.55 -0.79
C CYS A 99 -9.64 -4.20 0.57
N PRO A 100 -10.49 -5.22 0.65
CA PRO A 100 -10.55 -6.03 1.87
C PRO A 100 -9.18 -6.69 2.10
N PRO A 101 -8.71 -6.78 3.35
CA PRO A 101 -7.37 -7.34 3.62
C PRO A 101 -7.24 -8.83 3.28
N SER A 102 -8.35 -9.54 3.19
CA SER A 102 -8.36 -10.95 2.77
C SER A 102 -8.33 -11.13 1.26
N ASP A 103 -8.57 -10.07 0.49
CA ASP A 103 -8.59 -10.14 -0.96
C ASP A 103 -7.20 -9.83 -1.52
N THR A 104 -6.31 -10.81 -1.40
CA THR A 104 -4.92 -10.66 -1.84
C THR A 104 -4.80 -10.41 -3.34
N ARG A 105 -5.71 -10.97 -4.13
CA ARG A 105 -5.74 -10.75 -5.57
C ARG A 105 -5.95 -9.28 -5.92
N CYS A 106 -6.93 -8.67 -5.29
CA CYS A 106 -7.24 -7.26 -5.51
C CYS A 106 -6.04 -6.39 -5.15
N ILE A 107 -5.44 -6.67 -3.99
CA ILE A 107 -4.30 -5.90 -3.50
C ILE A 107 -3.11 -6.01 -4.45
N VAL A 108 -2.75 -7.24 -4.83
CA VAL A 108 -1.61 -7.48 -5.72
C VAL A 108 -1.85 -6.85 -7.09
N ARG A 109 -3.03 -7.05 -7.66
CA ARG A 109 -3.36 -6.50 -8.98
C ARG A 109 -3.32 -4.98 -8.99
N THR A 110 -3.92 -4.35 -7.97
CA THR A 110 -3.93 -2.90 -7.84
C THR A 110 -2.49 -2.36 -7.70
N ALA A 111 -1.70 -3.00 -6.86
CA ALA A 111 -0.32 -2.58 -6.63
C ALA A 111 0.52 -2.71 -7.90
N LEU A 112 0.43 -3.83 -8.62
CA LEU A 112 1.18 -4.03 -9.86
C LEU A 112 0.82 -3.01 -10.93
N ARG A 113 -0.48 -2.80 -11.13
CA ARG A 113 -0.98 -1.91 -12.16
C ARG A 113 -0.57 -0.46 -11.90
N ASN A 114 -0.79 0.01 -10.67
CA ASN A 114 -0.58 1.42 -10.35
C ASN A 114 0.89 1.76 -10.09
N ALA A 115 1.65 0.86 -9.50
CA ALA A 115 3.07 1.06 -9.32
C ALA A 115 3.79 1.15 -10.66
N SER A 116 3.42 0.27 -11.60
CA SER A 116 3.97 0.29 -12.95
C SER A 116 3.64 1.59 -13.67
N MET A 117 2.40 2.06 -13.58
CA MET A 117 1.96 3.31 -14.18
C MET A 117 2.68 4.52 -13.56
N THR A 118 2.81 4.53 -12.24
CA THR A 118 3.50 5.62 -11.53
C THR A 118 4.96 5.70 -11.93
N GLN A 119 5.63 4.56 -12.03
CA GLN A 119 7.03 4.51 -12.45
C GLN A 119 7.21 4.97 -13.89
N SER A 120 6.30 4.57 -14.77
CA SER A 120 6.32 5.03 -16.16
C SER A 120 6.11 6.54 -16.26
N ALA A 121 5.20 7.09 -15.48
CA ALA A 121 4.94 8.52 -15.45
C ALA A 121 6.13 9.31 -14.90
N ALA A 122 6.87 8.73 -13.97
CA ALA A 122 8.05 9.38 -13.37
C ALA A 122 9.26 9.36 -14.30
N ALA A 123 9.28 8.43 -15.24
CA ALA A 123 10.36 8.34 -16.21
C ALA A 123 10.18 9.40 -17.31
#